data_a6fbcaed9a3ec4c4bb6e2e079bfcc52a
#
_entry.id   a6fbcaed9a3ec4c4bb6e2e079bfcc52a
#
_cell.length_a   1.000
_cell.length_b   1.000
_cell.length_c   1.000
_cell.angle_alpha   90.00
_cell.angle_beta   90.00
_cell.angle_gamma   90.00
#
_symmetry.space_group_name_H-M   'P 1'
#
loop_
_entity.id
_entity.type
_entity.pdbx_description
1 polymer ?
#
loop_
_entity_poly.entity_id
_entity_poly.type
_entity_poly.pdbx_seq_one_letter_code
_entity_poly.pdbx_strand_id
1 'polypeptide(L)'
;MTKKNIYQKLHDACLSATGVKKGDKVNGMHFRPLLHDDVQEVATQALLDNGLYATCNYLIEIVPNIKKVMVVCTMRVYDVDDPTQHILVDGCSSFGDISMFGTGQAMSYSRKYAFLNLLNLKTGITDEDGYEKKPFEQDSSEQSVEEPTYTDDSIEVESIKDEIKSAKNIKEFNNLAEKYSNHIQYLIKNNTKVYQQIKDVADTKELQLTNGQ
;
A
#
# COMPACT_ATOMS: atom_id res chain seq x y z
N MET A 1 -37.43 18.99 14.57
CA MET A 1 -36.12 18.69 13.97
C MET A 1 -36.37 17.83 12.73
N THR A 2 -35.85 18.21 11.58
CA THR A 2 -35.98 17.41 10.35
C THR A 2 -35.19 16.12 10.50
N LYS A 3 -35.79 14.98 10.22
CA LYS A 3 -35.12 13.67 10.26
C LYS A 3 -34.03 13.67 9.22
N LYS A 4 -32.76 13.35 9.61
CA LYS A 4 -31.65 13.23 8.67
C LYS A 4 -31.86 12.03 7.76
N ASN A 5 -31.53 12.18 6.46
CA ASN A 5 -31.50 11.06 5.54
C ASN A 5 -30.18 10.29 5.70
N ILE A 6 -30.08 9.10 5.08
CA ILE A 6 -28.93 8.21 5.19
C ILE A 6 -27.61 8.87 4.77
N TYR A 7 -27.62 9.75 3.78
CA TYR A 7 -26.43 10.45 3.30
C TYR A 7 -25.95 11.52 4.29
N GLN A 8 -26.91 12.21 4.94
CA GLN A 8 -26.58 13.16 6.02
C GLN A 8 -26.00 12.45 7.25
N LYS A 9 -26.55 11.29 7.59
CA LYS A 9 -26.01 10.45 8.67
C LYS A 9 -24.61 9.94 8.32
N LEU A 10 -24.37 9.50 7.09
CA LEU A 10 -23.05 9.07 6.66
C LEU A 10 -22.03 10.23 6.65
N HIS A 11 -22.45 11.42 6.19
CA HIS A 11 -21.61 12.62 6.27
C HIS A 11 -21.19 12.91 7.73
N ASP A 12 -22.12 12.84 8.69
CA ASP A 12 -21.81 13.05 10.10
C ASP A 12 -20.90 11.95 10.66
N ALA A 13 -21.08 10.69 10.23
CA ALA A 13 -20.18 9.61 10.57
C ALA A 13 -18.77 9.85 10.05
N CYS A 14 -18.60 10.34 8.80
CA CYS A 14 -17.30 10.71 8.26
C CYS A 14 -16.64 11.84 9.07
N LEU A 15 -17.41 12.82 9.53
CA LEU A 15 -16.89 13.93 10.35
C LEU A 15 -16.49 13.47 11.76
N SER A 16 -17.22 12.53 12.34
CA SER A 16 -16.96 12.01 13.69
C SER A 16 -15.84 10.96 13.71
N ALA A 17 -15.59 10.29 12.57
CA ALA A 17 -14.55 9.29 12.46
C ALA A 17 -13.17 9.92 12.61
N THR A 18 -12.48 9.58 13.69
CA THR A 18 -11.09 9.99 13.89
C THR A 18 -10.18 9.16 13.01
N GLY A 19 -9.03 9.73 12.60
CA GLY A 19 -8.05 8.97 11.83
C GLY A 19 -7.57 7.71 12.57
N VAL A 20 -7.33 6.64 11.84
CA VAL A 20 -6.83 5.38 12.41
C VAL A 20 -5.33 5.48 12.63
N LYS A 21 -4.88 5.16 13.84
CA LYS A 21 -3.45 5.11 14.15
C LYS A 21 -2.86 3.81 13.64
N LYS A 22 -1.65 3.88 13.08
CA LYS A 22 -0.87 2.69 12.75
C LYS A 22 -0.51 1.94 14.04
N GLY A 23 -0.56 0.62 14.00
CA GLY A 23 -0.09 -0.23 15.06
C GLY A 23 1.41 -0.04 15.36
N ASP A 24 1.90 -0.73 16.39
CA ASP A 24 3.31 -0.69 16.75
C ASP A 24 4.19 -1.32 15.68
N LYS A 25 5.46 -0.91 15.64
CA LYS A 25 6.43 -1.49 14.72
C LYS A 25 6.70 -2.94 15.12
N VAL A 26 6.39 -3.86 14.23
CA VAL A 26 6.68 -5.29 14.40
C VAL A 26 8.12 -5.56 13.96
N ASN A 27 8.88 -6.33 14.77
CA ASN A 27 10.24 -6.76 14.42
C ASN A 27 10.23 -7.52 13.09
N GLY A 28 11.07 -7.09 12.15
CA GLY A 28 11.16 -7.65 10.80
C GLY A 28 10.27 -6.97 9.75
N MET A 29 9.43 -6.01 10.13
CA MET A 29 8.67 -5.18 9.19
C MET A 29 9.30 -3.79 9.07
N HIS A 30 9.51 -3.32 7.84
CA HIS A 30 10.01 -1.97 7.58
C HIS A 30 8.94 -0.88 7.75
N PHE A 31 7.67 -1.26 7.90
CA PHE A 31 6.52 -0.36 8.04
C PHE A 31 5.70 -0.72 9.29
N ARG A 32 4.88 0.23 9.76
CA ARG A 32 3.89 0.00 10.80
C ARG A 32 2.61 -0.48 10.14
N PRO A 33 2.07 -1.65 10.49
CA PRO A 33 0.85 -2.16 9.88
C PRO A 33 -0.36 -1.34 10.30
N LEU A 34 -1.29 -1.12 9.37
CA LEU A 34 -2.64 -0.66 9.67
C LEU A 34 -3.48 -1.90 9.99
N LEU A 35 -3.76 -2.11 11.27
CA LEU A 35 -4.48 -3.28 11.73
C LEU A 35 -5.94 -3.23 11.27
N HIS A 36 -6.49 -4.41 10.98
CA HIS A 36 -7.89 -4.56 10.60
C HIS A 36 -8.83 -4.14 11.72
N ASP A 37 -8.53 -4.56 12.95
CA ASP A 37 -9.37 -4.32 14.10
C ASP A 37 -9.44 -2.83 14.44
N ASP A 38 -8.33 -2.09 14.36
CA ASP A 38 -8.30 -0.65 14.62
C ASP A 38 -9.19 0.12 13.62
N VAL A 39 -9.16 -0.25 12.34
CA VAL A 39 -10.03 0.35 11.32
C VAL A 39 -11.48 0.01 11.58
N GLN A 40 -11.77 -1.26 11.89
CA GLN A 40 -13.11 -1.72 12.14
C GLN A 40 -13.73 -1.08 13.37
N GLU A 41 -12.98 -0.93 14.47
CA GLU A 41 -13.43 -0.28 15.71
C GLU A 41 -13.85 1.17 15.44
N VAL A 42 -12.94 1.97 14.85
CA VAL A 42 -13.21 3.38 14.54
C VAL A 42 -14.40 3.53 13.59
N ALA A 43 -14.44 2.74 12.52
CA ALA A 43 -15.50 2.82 11.54
C ALA A 43 -16.85 2.37 12.09
N THR A 44 -16.89 1.27 12.84
CA THR A 44 -18.13 0.75 13.43
C THR A 44 -18.70 1.73 14.44
N GLN A 45 -17.85 2.30 15.30
CA GLN A 45 -18.30 3.29 16.30
C GLN A 45 -18.89 4.53 15.61
N ALA A 46 -18.20 5.08 14.61
CA ALA A 46 -18.68 6.26 13.88
C ALA A 46 -20.03 6.01 13.18
N LEU A 47 -20.23 4.82 12.60
CA LEU A 47 -21.51 4.45 12.00
C LEU A 47 -22.63 4.32 13.04
N LEU A 48 -22.39 3.58 14.12
CA LEU A 48 -23.38 3.33 15.16
C LEU A 48 -23.83 4.62 15.86
N ASP A 49 -22.91 5.52 16.17
CA ASP A 49 -23.19 6.82 16.79
C ASP A 49 -24.10 7.70 15.92
N ASN A 50 -24.11 7.45 14.60
CA ASN A 50 -24.93 8.17 13.64
C ASN A 50 -26.16 7.37 13.15
N GLY A 51 -26.52 6.28 13.83
CA GLY A 51 -27.69 5.46 13.50
C GLY A 51 -27.55 4.71 12.18
N LEU A 52 -26.34 4.30 11.85
CA LEU A 52 -26.01 3.48 10.69
C LEU A 52 -25.37 2.17 11.14
N TYR A 53 -25.54 1.10 10.35
CA TYR A 53 -24.75 -0.13 10.53
C TYR A 53 -24.36 -0.74 9.18
N ALA A 54 -23.26 -1.46 9.16
CA ALA A 54 -22.70 -2.04 7.93
C ALA A 54 -22.70 -3.57 7.99
N THR A 55 -23.02 -4.19 6.85
CA THR A 55 -22.87 -5.62 6.62
C THR A 55 -21.96 -5.86 5.39
N CYS A 56 -21.25 -6.99 5.36
CA CYS A 56 -20.37 -7.35 4.25
C CYS A 56 -20.80 -8.69 3.65
N ASN A 57 -20.86 -8.73 2.32
CA ASN A 57 -20.93 -9.95 1.54
C ASN A 57 -19.60 -10.13 0.82
N TYR A 58 -19.18 -11.38 0.61
CA TYR A 58 -17.91 -11.70 -0.03
C TYR A 58 -18.13 -12.61 -1.23
N LEU A 59 -17.51 -12.23 -2.35
CA LEU A 59 -17.29 -13.11 -3.49
C LEU A 59 -15.85 -13.62 -3.41
N ILE A 60 -15.68 -14.94 -3.51
CA ILE A 60 -14.38 -15.59 -3.39
C ILE A 60 -14.08 -16.30 -4.69
N GLU A 61 -12.96 -15.98 -5.33
CA GLU A 61 -12.52 -16.56 -6.58
C GLU A 61 -11.09 -17.10 -6.44
N ILE A 62 -10.85 -18.28 -7.01
CA ILE A 62 -9.50 -18.83 -7.12
C ILE A 62 -8.86 -18.28 -8.37
N VAL A 63 -7.65 -17.73 -8.25
CA VAL A 63 -6.84 -17.24 -9.37
C VAL A 63 -5.71 -18.24 -9.61
N PRO A 64 -5.90 -19.24 -10.49
CA PRO A 64 -5.00 -20.40 -10.59
C PRO A 64 -3.58 -20.01 -11.00
N ASN A 65 -3.44 -19.02 -11.91
CA ASN A 65 -2.16 -18.64 -12.49
C ASN A 65 -1.16 -18.09 -11.46
N ILE A 66 -1.66 -17.50 -10.37
CA ILE A 66 -0.82 -16.94 -9.28
C ILE A 66 -0.98 -17.71 -7.97
N LYS A 67 -1.74 -18.80 -7.97
CA LYS A 67 -2.03 -19.62 -6.77
C LYS A 67 -2.53 -18.78 -5.59
N LYS A 68 -3.43 -17.85 -5.87
CA LYS A 68 -4.05 -16.97 -4.88
C LYS A 68 -5.56 -17.13 -4.90
N VAL A 69 -6.17 -16.77 -3.79
CA VAL A 69 -7.59 -16.51 -3.68
C VAL A 69 -7.81 -15.01 -3.72
N MET A 70 -8.71 -14.56 -4.58
CA MET A 70 -9.20 -13.18 -4.59
C MET A 70 -10.51 -13.12 -3.82
N VAL A 71 -10.62 -12.16 -2.91
CA VAL A 71 -11.85 -11.90 -2.17
C VAL A 71 -12.30 -10.48 -2.48
N VAL A 72 -13.53 -10.35 -2.97
CA VAL A 72 -14.19 -9.06 -3.22
C VAL A 72 -15.24 -8.85 -2.14
N CYS A 73 -15.13 -7.74 -1.41
CA CYS A 73 -16.09 -7.32 -0.40
C CYS A 73 -17.08 -6.33 -1.00
N THR A 74 -18.36 -6.62 -0.86
CA THR A 74 -19.45 -5.67 -1.09
C THR A 74 -20.06 -5.32 0.26
N MET A 75 -19.93 -4.07 0.68
CA MET A 75 -20.48 -3.57 1.94
C MET A 75 -21.78 -2.83 1.69
N ARG A 76 -22.79 -3.11 2.53
CA ARG A 76 -24.03 -2.34 2.59
C ARG A 76 -24.14 -1.66 3.93
N VAL A 77 -24.40 -0.35 3.88
CA VAL A 77 -24.64 0.48 5.06
C VAL A 77 -26.12 0.82 5.11
N TYR A 78 -26.77 0.43 6.18
CA TYR A 78 -28.21 0.62 6.38
C TYR A 78 -28.50 1.75 7.36
N ASP A 79 -29.59 2.47 7.13
CA ASP A 79 -30.18 3.38 8.09
C ASP A 79 -30.99 2.57 9.12
N VAL A 80 -30.67 2.71 10.42
CA VAL A 80 -31.38 2.02 11.51
C VAL A 80 -32.85 2.43 11.59
N ASP A 81 -33.16 3.70 11.26
CA ASP A 81 -34.51 4.23 11.28
C ASP A 81 -35.37 3.87 10.05
N ASP A 82 -34.71 3.50 8.96
CA ASP A 82 -35.33 3.06 7.72
C ASP A 82 -34.45 2.04 6.99
N PRO A 83 -34.51 0.75 7.36
CA PRO A 83 -33.67 -0.29 6.79
C PRO A 83 -33.88 -0.57 5.30
N THR A 84 -34.90 0.04 4.68
CA THR A 84 -35.08 -0.03 3.22
C THR A 84 -34.06 0.84 2.48
N GLN A 85 -33.52 1.86 3.14
CA GLN A 85 -32.45 2.71 2.60
C GLN A 85 -31.09 2.12 2.94
N HIS A 86 -30.27 2.01 1.92
CA HIS A 86 -28.88 1.56 2.09
C HIS A 86 -27.95 2.23 1.09
N ILE A 87 -26.69 2.33 1.47
CA ILE A 87 -25.60 2.77 0.62
C ILE A 87 -24.72 1.56 0.30
N LEU A 88 -24.35 1.41 -0.95
CA LEU A 88 -23.48 0.33 -1.42
C LEU A 88 -22.05 0.82 -1.58
N VAL A 89 -21.10 0.07 -1.01
CA VAL A 89 -19.66 0.21 -1.27
C VAL A 89 -19.19 -1.09 -1.91
N ASP A 90 -18.79 -1.00 -3.16
CA ASP A 90 -18.49 -2.17 -3.98
C ASP A 90 -17.02 -2.19 -4.42
N GLY A 91 -16.57 -3.35 -4.91
CA GLY A 91 -15.26 -3.53 -5.55
C GLY A 91 -14.03 -3.53 -4.63
N CYS A 92 -14.20 -3.56 -3.32
CA CYS A 92 -13.07 -3.63 -2.40
C CYS A 92 -12.49 -5.05 -2.37
N SER A 93 -11.35 -5.26 -3.03
CA SER A 93 -10.75 -6.58 -3.18
C SER A 93 -9.41 -6.72 -2.44
N SER A 94 -9.06 -7.97 -2.15
CA SER A 94 -7.77 -8.37 -1.59
C SER A 94 -7.40 -9.77 -2.03
N PHE A 95 -6.11 -10.07 -2.02
CA PHE A 95 -5.58 -11.40 -2.31
C PHE A 95 -5.07 -12.08 -1.04
N GLY A 96 -5.28 -13.40 -0.96
CA GLY A 96 -4.71 -14.28 0.05
C GLY A 96 -4.10 -15.51 -0.56
N ASP A 97 -3.33 -16.25 0.22
CA ASP A 97 -2.82 -17.55 -0.19
C ASP A 97 -3.96 -18.58 -0.24
N ILE A 98 -3.85 -19.59 -1.12
CA ILE A 98 -4.76 -20.73 -1.12
C ILE A 98 -4.46 -21.58 0.11
N SER A 99 -5.02 -21.20 1.25
CA SER A 99 -4.87 -21.87 2.54
C SER A 99 -6.07 -21.57 3.42
N MET A 100 -6.20 -22.33 4.50
CA MET A 100 -7.27 -22.13 5.48
C MET A 100 -7.26 -20.71 6.08
N PHE A 101 -6.07 -20.12 6.29
CA PHE A 101 -5.92 -18.78 6.85
C PHE A 101 -5.93 -17.68 5.80
N GLY A 102 -5.44 -17.94 4.58
CA GLY A 102 -5.27 -16.93 3.53
C GLY A 102 -6.59 -16.34 3.06
N THR A 103 -7.65 -17.15 2.94
CA THR A 103 -8.98 -16.67 2.60
C THR A 103 -9.53 -15.73 3.68
N GLY A 104 -9.45 -16.13 4.96
CA GLY A 104 -9.87 -15.28 6.09
C GLY A 104 -9.09 -13.97 6.16
N GLN A 105 -7.79 -14.02 5.90
CA GLN A 105 -6.93 -12.85 5.81
C GLN A 105 -7.37 -11.91 4.68
N ALA A 106 -7.65 -12.44 3.49
CA ALA A 106 -8.15 -11.66 2.36
C ALA A 106 -9.54 -11.06 2.64
N MET A 107 -10.44 -11.78 3.32
CA MET A 107 -11.73 -11.23 3.77
C MET A 107 -11.54 -10.04 4.72
N SER A 108 -10.65 -10.15 5.70
CA SER A 108 -10.35 -9.06 6.64
C SER A 108 -9.78 -7.83 5.95
N TYR A 109 -8.87 -8.02 4.99
CA TYR A 109 -8.27 -6.92 4.23
C TYR A 109 -9.29 -6.25 3.30
N SER A 110 -10.10 -7.01 2.55
CA SER A 110 -11.12 -6.42 1.65
C SER A 110 -12.17 -5.63 2.44
N ARG A 111 -12.59 -6.13 3.62
CA ARG A 111 -13.46 -5.40 4.54
C ARG A 111 -12.82 -4.13 5.09
N LYS A 112 -11.55 -4.18 5.48
CA LYS A 112 -10.79 -3.01 5.92
C LYS A 112 -10.81 -1.91 4.87
N TYR A 113 -10.54 -2.24 3.60
CA TYR A 113 -10.59 -1.28 2.51
C TYR A 113 -11.99 -0.73 2.27
N ALA A 114 -13.04 -1.53 2.46
CA ALA A 114 -14.41 -1.05 2.34
C ALA A 114 -14.74 0.02 3.41
N PHE A 115 -14.31 -0.16 4.66
CA PHE A 115 -14.46 0.86 5.70
C PHE A 115 -13.65 2.12 5.44
N LEU A 116 -12.39 1.97 5.01
CA LEU A 116 -11.53 3.11 4.66
C LEU A 116 -12.16 3.97 3.55
N ASN A 117 -12.70 3.32 2.52
CA ASN A 117 -13.35 4.00 1.41
C ASN A 117 -14.67 4.65 1.83
N LEU A 118 -15.50 3.93 2.60
CA LEU A 118 -16.81 4.43 3.05
C LEU A 118 -16.71 5.74 3.83
N LEU A 119 -15.76 5.82 4.75
CA LEU A 119 -15.61 6.94 5.69
C LEU A 119 -14.48 7.91 5.31
N ASN A 120 -13.80 7.68 4.18
CA ASN A 120 -12.61 8.44 3.78
C ASN A 120 -11.58 8.59 4.92
N LEU A 121 -11.33 7.49 5.64
CA LEU A 121 -10.49 7.52 6.83
C LEU A 121 -9.03 7.85 6.49
N LYS A 122 -8.49 8.82 7.19
CA LYS A 122 -7.06 9.14 7.11
C LYS A 122 -6.26 8.09 7.88
N THR A 123 -5.41 7.37 7.18
CA THR A 123 -4.60 6.29 7.76
C THR A 123 -3.22 6.74 8.23
N GLY A 124 -2.83 7.99 7.90
CA GLY A 124 -1.47 8.46 8.10
C GLY A 124 -0.43 7.61 7.35
N ILE A 125 -0.88 6.82 6.36
CA ILE A 125 0.02 6.19 5.40
C ILE A 125 0.48 7.31 4.48
N THR A 126 1.77 7.58 4.48
CA THR A 126 2.41 8.32 3.39
C THR A 126 2.15 7.57 2.10
N ASP A 127 1.96 8.29 1.00
CA ASP A 127 1.67 7.72 -0.31
C ASP A 127 2.48 6.43 -0.53
N GLU A 128 1.94 5.50 -1.31
CA GLU A 128 2.50 4.16 -1.56
C GLU A 128 3.99 4.19 -1.96
N ASP A 129 4.49 5.34 -2.37
CA ASP A 129 5.88 5.59 -2.75
C ASP A 129 6.81 5.95 -1.57
N GLY A 130 6.33 5.92 -0.32
CA GLY A 130 7.17 6.10 0.86
C GLY A 130 7.62 7.53 1.17
N TYR A 131 7.09 8.53 0.48
CA TYR A 131 7.42 9.94 0.75
C TYR A 131 6.72 10.45 1.99
N GLU A 132 7.47 10.88 3.00
CA GLU A 132 6.93 11.65 4.12
C GLU A 132 6.52 13.03 3.62
N LYS A 133 5.21 13.32 3.61
CA LYS A 133 4.75 14.70 3.42
C LYS A 133 5.22 15.53 4.61
N LYS A 134 6.16 16.44 4.39
CA LYS A 134 6.44 17.49 5.37
C LYS A 134 5.16 18.29 5.62
N PRO A 135 4.87 18.71 6.88
CA PRO A 135 3.74 19.59 7.16
C PRO A 135 3.80 20.82 6.27
N PHE A 136 2.66 21.20 5.70
CA PHE A 136 2.56 22.42 4.90
C PHE A 136 2.70 23.61 5.87
N GLU A 137 3.89 24.15 6.00
CA GLU A 137 4.08 25.48 6.57
C GLU A 137 3.61 26.49 5.52
N GLN A 138 2.52 27.20 5.82
CA GLN A 138 2.11 28.35 5.03
C GLN A 138 3.15 29.44 5.21
N ASP A 139 4.13 29.48 4.35
CA ASP A 139 4.99 30.65 4.20
C ASP A 139 4.59 31.39 2.92
N SER A 140 4.13 32.61 3.13
CA SER A 140 3.73 33.54 2.09
C SER A 140 4.98 34.22 1.52
N SER A 141 5.64 33.59 0.55
CA SER A 141 6.56 34.28 -0.34
C SER A 141 6.64 33.56 -1.67
N GLU A 142 6.28 34.27 -2.72
CA GLU A 142 6.46 33.87 -4.11
C GLU A 142 7.93 33.52 -4.36
N GLN A 143 8.22 32.23 -4.63
CA GLN A 143 9.48 31.84 -5.26
C GLN A 143 9.23 30.76 -6.30
N SER A 144 9.86 30.97 -7.44
CA SER A 144 9.96 30.19 -8.66
C SER A 144 10.00 28.68 -8.45
N VAL A 145 9.18 27.98 -9.24
CA VAL A 145 9.15 26.51 -9.34
C VAL A 145 10.50 26.04 -9.92
N GLU A 146 11.40 25.58 -9.06
CA GLU A 146 12.49 24.70 -9.46
C GLU A 146 12.02 23.25 -9.34
N GLU A 147 12.19 22.47 -10.41
CA GLU A 147 11.92 21.04 -10.43
C GLU A 147 12.75 20.31 -9.35
N PRO A 148 12.18 19.33 -8.60
CA PRO A 148 12.94 18.63 -7.59
C PRO A 148 14.04 17.79 -8.23
N THR A 149 15.28 18.17 -7.99
CA THR A 149 16.46 17.36 -8.30
C THR A 149 16.47 16.15 -7.34
N TYR A 150 16.27 14.96 -7.89
CA TYR A 150 16.45 13.70 -7.18
C TYR A 150 17.91 13.52 -6.78
N THR A 151 18.21 13.65 -5.48
CA THR A 151 19.57 13.48 -4.93
C THR A 151 19.78 12.16 -4.19
N ASP A 152 18.82 11.21 -4.26
CA ASP A 152 18.89 9.96 -3.50
C ASP A 152 19.31 8.72 -4.34
N ASP A 153 19.40 8.85 -5.66
CA ASP A 153 19.87 7.76 -6.55
C ASP A 153 21.34 7.36 -6.31
N SER A 154 22.14 8.24 -5.72
CA SER A 154 23.59 7.99 -5.58
C SER A 154 23.93 6.96 -4.50
N ILE A 155 23.20 6.93 -3.38
CA ILE A 155 23.47 6.01 -2.25
C ILE A 155 23.02 4.59 -2.61
N GLU A 156 21.86 4.45 -3.24
CA GLU A 156 21.33 3.15 -3.66
C GLU A 156 22.16 2.55 -4.80
N VAL A 157 22.60 3.38 -5.75
CA VAL A 157 23.47 2.98 -6.86
C VAL A 157 24.83 2.47 -6.39
N GLU A 158 25.47 3.14 -5.42
CA GLU A 158 26.74 2.67 -4.85
C GLU A 158 26.56 1.36 -4.08
N SER A 159 25.45 1.20 -3.33
CA SER A 159 25.10 -0.05 -2.66
C SER A 159 24.96 -1.22 -3.65
N ILE A 160 24.26 -1.01 -4.78
CA ILE A 160 24.11 -2.01 -5.84
C ILE A 160 25.48 -2.40 -6.42
N LYS A 161 26.32 -1.40 -6.73
CA LYS A 161 27.68 -1.65 -7.25
C LYS A 161 28.54 -2.45 -6.28
N ASP A 162 28.44 -2.16 -4.98
CA ASP A 162 29.22 -2.85 -3.96
C ASP A 162 28.72 -4.29 -3.73
N GLU A 163 27.41 -4.53 -3.75
CA GLU A 163 26.89 -5.89 -3.74
C GLU A 163 27.32 -6.70 -4.96
N ILE A 164 27.31 -6.10 -6.18
CA ILE A 164 27.80 -6.75 -7.39
C ILE A 164 29.28 -7.11 -7.26
N LYS A 165 30.14 -6.19 -6.79
CA LYS A 165 31.57 -6.43 -6.58
C LYS A 165 31.81 -7.55 -5.55
N SER A 166 30.96 -7.68 -4.55
CA SER A 166 31.09 -8.64 -3.45
C SER A 166 30.67 -10.07 -3.80
N ALA A 167 29.95 -10.27 -4.92
CA ALA A 167 29.49 -11.59 -5.36
C ALA A 167 30.67 -12.57 -5.53
N LYS A 168 30.60 -13.77 -4.91
CA LYS A 168 31.67 -14.73 -4.89
C LYS A 168 31.59 -15.78 -6.00
N ASN A 169 30.43 -15.94 -6.59
CA ASN A 169 30.17 -16.91 -7.67
C ASN A 169 29.03 -16.45 -8.58
N ILE A 170 28.92 -17.10 -9.73
CA ILE A 170 27.92 -16.75 -10.76
C ILE A 170 26.49 -16.88 -10.25
N LYS A 171 26.22 -17.79 -9.32
CA LYS A 171 24.86 -17.96 -8.74
C LYS A 171 24.47 -16.76 -7.88
N GLU A 172 25.37 -16.27 -7.03
CA GLU A 172 25.17 -15.06 -6.24
C GLU A 172 24.97 -13.85 -7.14
N PHE A 173 25.79 -13.72 -8.19
CA PHE A 173 25.68 -12.66 -9.20
C PHE A 173 24.30 -12.65 -9.89
N ASN A 174 23.81 -13.82 -10.34
CA ASN A 174 22.51 -13.93 -10.99
C ASN A 174 21.34 -13.59 -10.02
N ASN A 175 21.45 -13.96 -8.74
CA ASN A 175 20.46 -13.58 -7.73
C ASN A 175 20.39 -12.06 -7.52
N LEU A 176 21.52 -11.35 -7.63
CA LEU A 176 21.53 -9.87 -7.57
C LEU A 176 20.88 -9.25 -8.80
N ALA A 177 21.07 -9.80 -9.98
CA ALA A 177 20.40 -9.35 -11.20
C ALA A 177 18.87 -9.49 -11.10
N GLU A 178 18.38 -10.57 -10.49
CA GLU A 178 16.96 -10.78 -10.22
C GLU A 178 16.46 -9.82 -9.15
N LYS A 179 17.19 -9.66 -8.04
CA LYS A 179 16.86 -8.75 -6.93
C LYS A 179 16.67 -7.31 -7.38
N TYR A 180 17.54 -6.84 -8.29
CA TYR A 180 17.53 -5.44 -8.75
C TYR A 180 16.87 -5.23 -10.12
N SER A 181 16.20 -6.23 -10.68
CA SER A 181 15.62 -6.17 -12.03
C SER A 181 14.69 -4.97 -12.24
N ASN A 182 13.81 -4.68 -11.28
CA ASN A 182 12.87 -3.56 -11.34
C ASN A 182 13.58 -2.19 -11.29
N HIS A 183 14.59 -2.07 -10.42
CA HIS A 183 15.39 -0.85 -10.30
C HIS A 183 16.23 -0.59 -11.57
N ILE A 184 16.81 -1.64 -12.13
CA ILE A 184 17.55 -1.57 -13.41
C ILE A 184 16.62 -1.13 -14.55
N GLN A 185 15.39 -1.67 -14.64
CA GLN A 185 14.43 -1.24 -15.66
C GLN A 185 14.02 0.22 -15.49
N TYR A 186 13.86 0.69 -14.27
CA TYR A 186 13.61 2.10 -13.97
C TYR A 186 14.77 2.98 -14.44
N LEU A 187 16.03 2.62 -14.14
CA LEU A 187 17.21 3.37 -14.56
C LEU A 187 17.41 3.39 -16.08
N ILE A 188 17.14 2.29 -16.77
CA ILE A 188 17.17 2.25 -18.24
C ILE A 188 16.23 3.30 -18.84
N LYS A 189 15.05 3.48 -18.23
CA LYS A 189 14.01 4.38 -18.73
C LYS A 189 14.26 5.85 -18.34
N ASN A 190 14.77 6.10 -17.14
CA ASN A 190 14.78 7.42 -16.54
C ASN A 190 16.19 8.00 -16.33
N ASN A 191 17.23 7.14 -16.21
CA ASN A 191 18.61 7.59 -15.98
C ASN A 191 19.64 6.65 -16.62
N THR A 192 19.69 6.65 -17.94
CA THR A 192 20.59 5.79 -18.75
C THR A 192 22.06 5.94 -18.35
N LYS A 193 22.49 7.11 -17.90
CA LYS A 193 23.88 7.37 -17.50
C LYS A 193 24.25 6.58 -16.23
N VAL A 194 23.35 6.54 -15.25
CA VAL A 194 23.52 5.77 -14.01
C VAL A 194 23.42 4.27 -14.30
N TYR A 195 22.47 3.87 -15.13
CA TYR A 195 22.38 2.47 -15.60
C TYR A 195 23.69 1.98 -16.21
N GLN A 196 24.33 2.79 -17.08
CA GLN A 196 25.59 2.42 -17.71
C GLN A 196 26.70 2.18 -16.68
N GLN A 197 26.77 2.96 -15.61
CA GLN A 197 27.76 2.76 -14.54
C GLN A 197 27.57 1.45 -13.80
N ILE A 198 26.32 1.04 -13.53
CA ILE A 198 26.02 -0.27 -12.90
C ILE A 198 26.37 -1.39 -13.85
N LYS A 199 26.01 -1.25 -15.12
CA LYS A 199 26.29 -2.23 -16.16
C LYS A 199 27.80 -2.47 -16.33
N ASP A 200 28.62 -1.44 -16.37
CA ASP A 200 30.06 -1.56 -16.49
C ASP A 200 30.68 -2.36 -15.33
N VAL A 201 30.17 -2.17 -14.12
CA VAL A 201 30.57 -2.95 -12.92
C VAL A 201 30.11 -4.41 -13.03
N ALA A 202 28.89 -4.63 -13.52
CA ALA A 202 28.32 -5.96 -13.68
C ALA A 202 29.07 -6.77 -14.74
N ASP A 203 29.31 -6.18 -15.92
CA ASP A 203 30.02 -6.81 -17.02
C ASP A 203 31.48 -7.18 -16.60
N THR A 204 32.15 -6.30 -15.85
CA THR A 204 33.47 -6.57 -15.29
C THR A 204 33.48 -7.74 -14.32
N LYS A 205 32.47 -7.80 -13.43
CA LYS A 205 32.36 -8.87 -12.42
C LYS A 205 32.01 -10.21 -13.03
N GLU A 206 31.08 -10.23 -13.99
CA GLU A 206 30.72 -11.45 -14.72
C GLU A 206 31.93 -12.06 -15.43
N LEU A 207 32.73 -11.23 -16.07
CA LEU A 207 33.99 -11.66 -16.73
C LEU A 207 34.97 -12.28 -15.72
N GLN A 208 35.13 -11.68 -14.53
CA GLN A 208 35.98 -12.23 -13.46
C GLN A 208 35.49 -13.59 -12.95
N LEU A 209 34.16 -13.74 -12.76
CA LEU A 209 33.57 -14.98 -12.27
C LEU A 209 33.59 -16.11 -13.31
N THR A 210 33.58 -15.75 -14.61
CA THR A 210 33.58 -16.72 -15.71
C THR A 210 35.03 -17.18 -16.04
N ASN A 211 35.99 -16.28 -15.94
CA ASN A 211 37.39 -16.58 -16.25
C ASN A 211 38.19 -17.16 -15.05
N GLY A 212 37.60 -17.20 -13.87
CA GLY A 212 38.24 -17.72 -12.66
C GLY A 212 37.85 -19.17 -12.32
N GLN A 213 37.22 -19.91 -13.24
CA GLN A 213 36.90 -21.35 -13.12
C GLN A 213 37.93 -22.21 -13.85
#